data_d9d2e73ee7f76879eb9176b74dba038a
#
_entry.id   d9d2e73ee7f76879eb9176b74dba038a
#
_cell.length_a   1.000
_cell.length_b   1.000
_cell.length_c   1.000
_cell.angle_alpha   90.00
_cell.angle_beta   90.00
_cell.angle_gamma   90.00
#
_symmetry.space_group_name_H-M   'P 1'
#
loop_
_entity.id
_entity.type
_entity.pdbx_description
1 polymer ?
#
loop_
_entity_poly.entity_id
_entity_poly.type
_entity_poly.pdbx_seq_one_letter_code
_entity_poly.pdbx_strand_id
1 'polypeptide(L)'
;MRAVPATPGIADSTRSFERWLRGHTSLRQHELDYKHEIMAADTFSFLRATFYRWAQLAPQALPELADAARVLAVGDLHVENYGTWRDAQGRLVWGVSDFDEAYRMPYTFDLVRLATSAGLAASEGQLNIDLKQACAAILTGYKASLRAGGTPMILAEHDRWLRKMATSRLRDPVTFWARMQALPTARGSLPANLKALLVHRLPDGAGTVRFVRRRSGLGSLGRERLVAIADWHGSAVAHEAKALAPSAWEWAHSDHAAGRIFYLDLAASAVRCPDPLTEVRERWLVRRLSPDCSRIELATLPKPRDEGLLLRAMGWEAGNIHLGTRGAGRAVLADLKRRKSAWLREAATKMGRLVRADWKEWRATRPKAL
;
A
#
# COMPACT_ATOMS: atom_id res chain seq x y z
N MET A 1 37.42 -1.95 -9.15
CA MET A 1 35.96 -2.20 -9.11
C MET A 1 35.70 -3.33 -8.11
N ARG A 2 35.07 -3.04 -6.96
CA ARG A 2 34.58 -4.11 -6.08
C ARG A 2 33.41 -4.81 -6.78
N ALA A 3 33.50 -6.11 -6.94
CA ALA A 3 32.38 -6.90 -7.47
C ALA A 3 31.13 -6.63 -6.61
N VAL A 4 30.04 -6.18 -7.24
CA VAL A 4 28.75 -6.07 -6.56
C VAL A 4 28.38 -7.50 -6.13
N PRO A 5 28.19 -7.75 -4.81
CA PRO A 5 27.84 -9.10 -4.37
C PRO A 5 26.54 -9.52 -5.05
N ALA A 6 26.50 -10.76 -5.55
CA ALA A 6 25.30 -11.30 -6.17
C ALA A 6 24.12 -11.18 -5.19
N THR A 7 23.01 -10.63 -5.67
CA THR A 7 21.80 -10.49 -4.83
C THR A 7 21.33 -11.90 -4.42
N PRO A 8 21.14 -12.17 -3.13
CA PRO A 8 20.67 -13.49 -2.66
C PRO A 8 19.37 -13.92 -3.34
N GLY A 9 19.09 -15.20 -3.44
CA GLY A 9 17.81 -15.72 -3.92
C GLY A 9 16.62 -15.23 -3.08
N ILE A 10 15.40 -15.38 -3.60
CA ILE A 10 14.19 -14.86 -2.91
C ILE A 10 13.99 -15.48 -1.52
N ALA A 11 14.26 -16.77 -1.36
CA ALA A 11 14.10 -17.46 -0.08
C ALA A 11 15.05 -16.92 0.99
N ASP A 12 16.31 -16.67 0.64
CA ASP A 12 17.32 -16.09 1.54
C ASP A 12 17.01 -14.63 1.88
N SER A 13 16.59 -13.86 0.87
CA SER A 13 16.14 -12.46 1.06
C SER A 13 14.95 -12.39 2.00
N THR A 14 13.98 -13.28 1.86
CA THR A 14 12.80 -13.36 2.74
C THR A 14 13.21 -13.65 4.18
N ARG A 15 14.03 -14.70 4.39
CA ARG A 15 14.53 -15.05 5.75
C ARG A 15 15.32 -13.92 6.38
N SER A 16 16.16 -13.25 5.61
CA SER A 16 16.96 -12.12 6.10
C SER A 16 16.10 -10.92 6.48
N PHE A 17 15.14 -10.57 5.63
CA PHE A 17 14.20 -9.49 5.91
C PHE A 17 13.33 -9.78 7.14
N GLU A 18 12.76 -10.97 7.25
CA GLU A 18 11.94 -11.34 8.40
C GLU A 18 12.73 -11.37 9.72
N ARG A 19 14.00 -11.76 9.67
CA ARG A 19 14.90 -11.66 10.83
C ARG A 19 15.12 -10.20 11.24
N TRP A 20 15.39 -9.34 10.28
CA TRP A 20 15.52 -7.90 10.54
C TRP A 20 14.22 -7.32 11.10
N LEU A 21 13.07 -7.68 10.51
CA LEU A 21 11.76 -7.20 10.93
C LEU A 21 11.41 -7.62 12.36
N ARG A 22 11.83 -8.84 12.80
CA ARG A 22 11.69 -9.30 14.19
C ARG A 22 12.43 -8.42 15.20
N GLY A 23 13.50 -7.76 14.79
CA GLY A 23 14.22 -6.76 15.62
C GLY A 23 13.42 -5.46 15.82
N HIS A 24 12.40 -5.22 15.00
CA HIS A 24 11.63 -3.97 15.03
C HIS A 24 10.18 -4.14 15.51
N THR A 25 9.59 -5.32 15.35
CA THR A 25 8.21 -5.59 15.75
C THR A 25 7.99 -7.07 16.03
N SER A 26 6.99 -7.38 16.87
CA SER A 26 6.56 -8.75 17.09
C SER A 26 5.92 -9.33 15.83
N LEU A 27 6.31 -10.54 15.45
CA LEU A 27 5.76 -11.26 14.31
C LEU A 27 5.03 -12.52 14.74
N ARG A 28 3.88 -12.76 14.15
CA ARG A 28 3.05 -13.94 14.35
C ARG A 28 3.36 -14.98 13.27
N GLN A 29 3.95 -16.11 13.66
CA GLN A 29 4.45 -17.11 12.72
C GLN A 29 3.35 -17.63 11.79
N HIS A 30 2.18 -18.02 12.31
CA HIS A 30 1.07 -18.53 11.48
C HIS A 30 0.53 -17.51 10.45
N GLU A 31 0.69 -16.21 10.70
CA GLU A 31 0.35 -15.18 9.72
C GLU A 31 1.45 -15.02 8.65
N LEU A 32 2.71 -15.24 9.02
CA LEU A 32 3.80 -15.33 8.05
C LEU A 32 3.66 -16.56 7.15
N ASP A 33 3.32 -17.71 7.74
CA ASP A 33 3.09 -18.95 6.99
C ASP A 33 1.96 -18.74 5.95
N TYR A 34 0.86 -18.13 6.37
CA TYR A 34 -0.23 -17.75 5.47
C TYR A 34 0.21 -16.72 4.40
N LYS A 35 1.02 -15.71 4.77
CA LYS A 35 1.62 -14.79 3.80
C LYS A 35 2.42 -15.53 2.74
N HIS A 36 3.24 -16.49 3.18
CA HIS A 36 4.06 -17.30 2.30
C HIS A 36 3.24 -18.17 1.36
N GLU A 37 2.08 -18.67 1.79
CA GLU A 37 1.14 -19.40 0.93
C GLU A 37 0.58 -18.50 -0.16
N ILE A 38 0.09 -17.29 0.21
CA ILE A 38 -0.46 -16.33 -0.74
C ILE A 38 0.62 -15.84 -1.73
N MET A 39 1.87 -15.68 -1.28
CA MET A 39 2.99 -15.35 -2.19
C MET A 39 3.17 -16.39 -3.30
N ALA A 40 2.79 -17.63 -3.08
CA ALA A 40 2.90 -18.68 -4.08
C ALA A 40 1.72 -18.73 -5.07
N ALA A 41 0.59 -18.08 -4.76
CA ALA A 41 -0.64 -18.17 -5.53
C ALA A 41 -0.49 -17.58 -6.95
N ASP A 42 -0.12 -16.31 -7.05
CA ASP A 42 0.01 -15.58 -8.30
C ASP A 42 1.09 -14.50 -8.23
N THR A 43 1.49 -13.98 -9.41
CA THR A 43 2.58 -13.00 -9.50
C THR A 43 2.22 -11.63 -8.96
N PHE A 44 0.96 -11.24 -9.03
CA PHE A 44 0.48 -9.96 -8.49
C PHE A 44 0.44 -9.98 -6.97
N SER A 45 -0.05 -11.06 -6.36
CA SER A 45 0.01 -11.27 -4.91
C SER A 45 1.47 -11.34 -4.41
N PHE A 46 2.34 -12.00 -5.16
CA PHE A 46 3.77 -12.05 -4.84
C PHE A 46 4.39 -10.65 -4.81
N LEU A 47 4.18 -9.81 -5.83
CA LEU A 47 4.67 -8.44 -5.84
C LEU A 47 4.20 -7.67 -4.60
N ARG A 48 2.92 -7.72 -4.25
CA ARG A 48 2.32 -7.02 -3.10
C ARG A 48 2.86 -7.48 -1.75
N ALA A 49 3.31 -8.73 -1.65
CA ALA A 49 3.86 -9.30 -0.42
C ALA A 49 5.35 -8.99 -0.23
N THR A 50 6.07 -8.61 -1.28
CA THR A 50 7.53 -8.63 -1.35
C THR A 50 8.16 -7.27 -1.69
N PHE A 51 7.67 -6.18 -1.07
CA PHE A 51 8.30 -4.88 -1.28
C PHE A 51 9.79 -4.86 -0.87
N TYR A 52 10.18 -5.60 0.17
CA TYR A 52 11.58 -5.78 0.56
C TYR A 52 12.45 -6.29 -0.59
N ARG A 53 11.93 -7.22 -1.40
CA ARG A 53 12.64 -7.74 -2.57
C ARG A 53 12.71 -6.71 -3.69
N TRP A 54 11.62 -5.96 -3.90
CA TRP A 54 11.60 -4.83 -4.81
C TRP A 54 12.66 -3.79 -4.45
N ALA A 55 12.77 -3.42 -3.18
CA ALA A 55 13.74 -2.46 -2.69
C ALA A 55 15.19 -2.89 -2.95
N GLN A 56 15.48 -4.21 -2.89
CA GLN A 56 16.80 -4.73 -3.26
C GLN A 56 17.06 -4.65 -4.77
N LEU A 57 16.08 -5.06 -5.58
CA LEU A 57 16.30 -5.28 -7.01
C LEU A 57 16.18 -4.02 -7.86
N ALA A 58 15.24 -3.12 -7.55
CA ALA A 58 14.92 -2.00 -8.42
C ALA A 58 16.11 -1.06 -8.69
N PRO A 59 16.92 -0.64 -7.70
CA PRO A 59 18.08 0.21 -7.96
C PRO A 59 19.18 -0.49 -8.78
N GLN A 60 19.35 -1.79 -8.58
CA GLN A 60 20.33 -2.58 -9.33
C GLN A 60 19.89 -2.85 -10.77
N ALA A 61 18.59 -3.13 -10.96
CA ALA A 61 18.04 -3.39 -12.26
C ALA A 61 17.84 -2.12 -13.10
N LEU A 62 17.63 -0.97 -12.48
CA LEU A 62 17.27 0.28 -13.12
C LEU A 62 18.18 1.42 -12.62
N PRO A 63 19.50 1.30 -12.74
CA PRO A 63 20.45 2.30 -12.21
C PRO A 63 20.21 3.70 -12.79
N GLU A 64 19.77 3.78 -14.06
CA GLU A 64 19.44 5.04 -14.73
C GLU A 64 18.22 5.77 -14.15
N LEU A 65 17.44 5.07 -13.32
CA LEU A 65 16.29 5.64 -12.61
C LEU A 65 16.61 5.99 -11.14
N ALA A 66 17.69 5.44 -10.60
CA ALA A 66 18.11 5.65 -9.22
C ALA A 66 18.60 7.08 -8.94
N ASP A 67 19.11 7.79 -9.96
CA ASP A 67 19.60 9.17 -9.86
C ASP A 67 18.48 10.22 -10.03
N ALA A 68 17.23 9.79 -10.17
CA ALA A 68 16.10 10.70 -10.29
C ALA A 68 15.86 11.50 -9.00
N ALA A 69 15.13 12.61 -9.11
CA ALA A 69 14.77 13.44 -7.97
C ALA A 69 14.15 12.60 -6.84
N ARG A 70 14.70 12.73 -5.65
CA ARG A 70 14.20 12.02 -4.45
C ARG A 70 13.01 12.77 -3.87
N VAL A 71 11.99 12.03 -3.56
CA VAL A 71 10.75 12.50 -2.92
C VAL A 71 10.46 11.67 -1.67
N LEU A 72 9.59 12.14 -0.82
CA LEU A 72 8.94 11.27 0.15
C LEU A 72 7.90 10.46 -0.62
N ALA A 73 8.24 9.20 -0.89
CA ALA A 73 7.52 8.28 -1.75
C ALA A 73 6.72 7.26 -0.94
N VAL A 74 5.73 6.62 -1.56
CA VAL A 74 4.90 5.58 -0.92
C VAL A 74 5.69 4.29 -0.69
N GLY A 75 6.60 3.97 -1.61
CA GLY A 75 7.37 2.73 -1.62
C GLY A 75 6.58 1.56 -2.17
N ASP A 76 5.64 1.02 -1.41
CA ASP A 76 4.77 -0.09 -1.87
C ASP A 76 3.56 0.43 -2.66
N LEU A 77 3.80 1.26 -3.68
CA LEU A 77 2.75 1.80 -4.53
C LEU A 77 2.32 0.78 -5.60
N HIS A 78 1.14 0.22 -5.46
CA HIS A 78 0.55 -0.75 -6.39
C HIS A 78 -0.95 -0.49 -6.59
N VAL A 79 -1.55 -1.06 -7.64
CA VAL A 79 -2.96 -0.78 -8.05
C VAL A 79 -4.01 -1.09 -6.98
N GLU A 80 -3.73 -1.92 -5.99
CA GLU A 80 -4.61 -2.18 -4.85
C GLU A 80 -4.16 -1.47 -3.55
N ASN A 81 -3.27 -0.48 -3.62
CA ASN A 81 -2.94 0.37 -2.47
C ASN A 81 -3.82 1.62 -2.40
N TYR A 82 -4.95 1.63 -3.07
CA TYR A 82 -5.89 2.74 -3.07
C TYR A 82 -7.17 2.38 -2.34
N GLY A 83 -7.79 3.38 -1.72
CA GLY A 83 -9.00 3.19 -0.93
C GLY A 83 -9.76 4.49 -0.77
N THR A 84 -10.77 4.44 0.10
CA THR A 84 -11.52 5.62 0.47
C THR A 84 -11.51 5.80 1.97
N TRP A 85 -11.78 7.01 2.38
CA TRP A 85 -12.04 7.43 3.76
C TRP A 85 -12.95 8.65 3.78
N ARG A 86 -13.38 9.07 4.97
CA ARG A 86 -14.09 10.35 5.14
C ARG A 86 -13.17 11.36 5.79
N ASP A 87 -13.13 12.57 5.20
CA ASP A 87 -12.38 13.68 5.76
C ASP A 87 -13.11 14.31 6.99
N ALA A 88 -12.55 15.38 7.54
CA ALA A 88 -13.11 16.08 8.71
C ALA A 88 -14.49 16.70 8.47
N GLN A 89 -14.89 16.88 7.20
CA GLN A 89 -16.23 17.37 6.83
C GLN A 89 -17.18 16.22 6.45
N GLY A 90 -16.76 14.95 6.66
CA GLY A 90 -17.56 13.78 6.29
C GLY A 90 -17.59 13.48 4.79
N ARG A 91 -16.82 14.19 3.94
CA ARG A 91 -16.80 13.98 2.50
C ARG A 91 -16.01 12.72 2.14
N LEU A 92 -16.50 11.95 1.20
CA LEU A 92 -15.83 10.75 0.73
C LEU A 92 -14.62 11.13 -0.14
N VAL A 93 -13.43 10.76 0.32
CA VAL A 93 -12.15 10.98 -0.35
C VAL A 93 -11.61 9.67 -0.87
N TRP A 94 -10.87 9.71 -1.97
CA TRP A 94 -10.15 8.56 -2.53
C TRP A 94 -8.67 8.90 -2.68
N GLY A 95 -7.81 7.89 -2.51
CA GLY A 95 -6.37 8.02 -2.70
C GLY A 95 -5.62 6.82 -2.15
N VAL A 96 -4.30 6.94 -2.02
CA VAL A 96 -3.46 5.90 -1.41
C VAL A 96 -3.83 5.72 0.06
N SER A 97 -4.05 4.47 0.47
CA SER A 97 -4.61 4.10 1.78
C SER A 97 -3.59 3.54 2.78
N ASP A 98 -2.37 3.25 2.34
CA ASP A 98 -1.32 2.66 3.18
C ASP A 98 0.06 3.22 2.84
N PHE A 99 0.78 3.70 3.85
CA PHE A 99 2.11 4.31 3.77
C PHE A 99 3.14 3.57 4.63
N ASP A 100 2.94 2.29 4.91
CA ASP A 100 3.84 1.48 5.74
C ASP A 100 5.29 1.47 5.24
N GLU A 101 5.48 1.58 3.93
CA GLU A 101 6.77 1.55 3.28
C GLU A 101 7.25 2.95 2.81
N ALA A 102 6.62 4.01 3.35
CA ALA A 102 7.01 5.38 3.01
C ALA A 102 8.49 5.63 3.31
N TYR A 103 9.21 6.18 2.34
CA TYR A 103 10.62 6.50 2.47
C TYR A 103 11.09 7.57 1.47
N ARG A 104 12.24 8.19 1.73
CA ARG A 104 12.85 9.12 0.77
C ARG A 104 13.58 8.34 -0.33
N MET A 105 12.95 8.23 -1.50
CA MET A 105 13.52 7.49 -2.65
C MET A 105 13.26 8.22 -3.98
N PRO A 106 13.90 7.81 -5.07
CA PRO A 106 13.62 8.36 -6.40
C PRO A 106 12.14 8.20 -6.77
N TYR A 107 11.49 9.26 -7.24
CA TYR A 107 10.07 9.26 -7.64
C TYR A 107 9.75 8.19 -8.68
N THR A 108 10.73 7.83 -9.48
CA THR A 108 10.62 6.84 -10.55
C THR A 108 10.23 5.46 -10.04
N PHE A 109 10.68 5.08 -8.83
CA PHE A 109 10.42 3.74 -8.30
C PHE A 109 8.96 3.52 -7.90
N ASP A 110 8.26 4.54 -7.39
CA ASP A 110 6.82 4.47 -7.18
C ASP A 110 6.07 4.27 -8.50
N LEU A 111 6.42 5.05 -9.54
CA LEU A 111 5.78 4.92 -10.84
C LEU A 111 6.05 3.59 -11.52
N VAL A 112 7.29 3.10 -11.44
CA VAL A 112 7.65 1.78 -12.00
C VAL A 112 6.92 0.67 -11.25
N ARG A 113 6.82 0.76 -9.91
CA ARG A 113 6.10 -0.23 -9.13
C ARG A 113 4.61 -0.24 -9.43
N LEU A 114 3.97 0.93 -9.53
CA LEU A 114 2.58 1.06 -9.94
C LEU A 114 2.35 0.47 -11.34
N ALA A 115 3.18 0.82 -12.32
CA ALA A 115 3.06 0.30 -13.68
C ALA A 115 3.32 -1.21 -13.76
N THR A 116 4.30 -1.73 -13.01
CA THR A 116 4.57 -3.17 -12.92
C THR A 116 3.37 -3.91 -12.31
N SER A 117 2.79 -3.37 -11.24
CA SER A 117 1.59 -3.95 -10.60
C SER A 117 0.40 -3.98 -11.55
N ALA A 118 0.20 -2.91 -12.35
CA ALA A 118 -0.85 -2.88 -13.36
C ALA A 118 -0.64 -3.96 -14.44
N GLY A 119 0.59 -4.12 -14.93
CA GLY A 119 0.93 -5.15 -15.90
C GLY A 119 0.76 -6.58 -15.38
N LEU A 120 1.10 -6.83 -14.11
CA LEU A 120 0.89 -8.14 -13.47
C LEU A 120 -0.61 -8.40 -13.23
N ALA A 121 -1.36 -7.43 -12.72
CA ALA A 121 -2.81 -7.53 -12.55
C ALA A 121 -3.53 -7.80 -13.89
N ALA A 122 -3.06 -7.18 -14.99
CA ALA A 122 -3.58 -7.44 -16.32
C ALA A 122 -3.28 -8.87 -16.78
N SER A 123 -2.07 -9.37 -16.54
CA SER A 123 -1.72 -10.76 -16.89
C SER A 123 -2.50 -11.82 -16.10
N GLU A 124 -3.02 -11.46 -14.92
CA GLU A 124 -3.88 -12.31 -14.09
C GLU A 124 -5.40 -12.07 -14.36
N GLY A 125 -5.74 -11.32 -15.43
CA GLY A 125 -7.13 -11.05 -15.81
C GLY A 125 -7.91 -10.10 -14.90
N GLN A 126 -7.22 -9.40 -14.00
CA GLN A 126 -7.85 -8.46 -13.08
C GLN A 126 -8.04 -7.06 -13.68
N LEU A 127 -7.25 -6.70 -14.69
CA LEU A 127 -7.37 -5.49 -15.50
C LEU A 127 -7.45 -5.86 -16.98
N ASN A 128 -8.25 -5.13 -17.74
CA ASN A 128 -8.38 -5.27 -19.19
C ASN A 128 -7.72 -4.10 -19.92
N ILE A 129 -6.41 -4.01 -19.80
CA ILE A 129 -5.59 -2.94 -20.40
C ILE A 129 -4.18 -3.47 -20.68
N ASP A 130 -3.58 -3.07 -21.80
CA ASP A 130 -2.19 -3.40 -22.06
C ASP A 130 -1.21 -2.51 -21.27
N LEU A 131 0.04 -2.99 -21.10
CA LEU A 131 1.04 -2.27 -20.31
C LEU A 131 1.42 -0.90 -20.91
N LYS A 132 1.36 -0.73 -22.23
CA LYS A 132 1.66 0.54 -22.90
C LYS A 132 0.59 1.58 -22.56
N GLN A 133 -0.67 1.20 -22.67
CA GLN A 133 -1.82 2.04 -22.33
C GLN A 133 -1.82 2.36 -20.82
N ALA A 134 -1.55 1.37 -19.95
CA ALA A 134 -1.45 1.55 -18.51
C ALA A 134 -0.37 2.58 -18.15
N CYS A 135 0.83 2.46 -18.69
CA CYS A 135 1.92 3.41 -18.47
C CYS A 135 1.58 4.82 -18.96
N ALA A 136 0.94 4.93 -20.14
CA ALA A 136 0.51 6.22 -20.69
C ALA A 136 -0.52 6.90 -19.78
N ALA A 137 -1.52 6.15 -19.29
CA ALA A 137 -2.55 6.65 -18.38
C ALA A 137 -1.94 7.15 -17.05
N ILE A 138 -1.08 6.34 -16.42
CA ILE A 138 -0.37 6.69 -15.18
C ILE A 138 0.44 7.99 -15.37
N LEU A 139 1.27 8.06 -16.42
CA LEU A 139 2.09 9.24 -16.67
C LEU A 139 1.27 10.47 -17.01
N THR A 140 0.14 10.31 -17.69
CA THR A 140 -0.78 11.41 -17.99
C THR A 140 -1.34 12.02 -16.72
N GLY A 141 -1.87 11.20 -15.82
CA GLY A 141 -2.39 11.65 -14.53
C GLY A 141 -1.30 12.27 -13.65
N TYR A 142 -0.16 11.61 -13.55
CA TYR A 142 0.97 12.07 -12.76
C TYR A 142 1.47 13.45 -13.19
N LYS A 143 1.75 13.64 -14.49
CA LYS A 143 2.18 14.92 -15.05
C LYS A 143 1.12 16.01 -14.90
N ALA A 144 -0.16 15.67 -15.02
CA ALA A 144 -1.26 16.61 -14.86
C ALA A 144 -1.34 17.11 -13.41
N SER A 145 -1.25 16.23 -12.42
CA SER A 145 -1.19 16.59 -11.00
C SER A 145 -0.01 17.53 -10.70
N LEU A 146 1.20 17.17 -11.14
CA LEU A 146 2.39 18.00 -10.91
C LEU A 146 2.28 19.41 -11.53
N ARG A 147 1.65 19.54 -12.70
CA ARG A 147 1.45 20.84 -13.38
C ARG A 147 0.39 21.69 -12.70
N ALA A 148 -0.65 21.06 -12.18
CA ALA A 148 -1.75 21.73 -11.49
C ALA A 148 -1.42 22.11 -10.03
N GLY A 149 -0.31 21.62 -9.48
CA GLY A 149 0.00 21.75 -8.04
C GLY A 149 -0.76 20.76 -7.15
N GLY A 150 -1.41 19.77 -7.76
CA GLY A 150 -2.20 18.74 -7.07
C GLY A 150 -3.60 19.22 -6.65
N THR A 151 -4.49 18.27 -6.46
CA THR A 151 -5.82 18.48 -5.87
C THR A 151 -6.31 17.17 -5.29
N PRO A 152 -6.79 17.13 -4.03
CA PRO A 152 -7.38 15.92 -3.45
C PRO A 152 -8.56 15.42 -4.27
N MET A 153 -8.75 14.10 -4.34
CA MET A 153 -9.88 13.50 -5.06
C MET A 153 -11.08 13.33 -4.11
N ILE A 154 -11.98 14.32 -4.11
CA ILE A 154 -13.20 14.34 -3.31
C ILE A 154 -14.33 13.81 -4.20
N LEU A 155 -14.73 12.55 -3.95
CA LEU A 155 -15.65 11.80 -4.83
C LEU A 155 -17.06 12.37 -4.88
N ALA A 156 -17.47 13.22 -3.92
CA ALA A 156 -18.78 13.83 -3.92
C ALA A 156 -18.89 15.01 -4.91
N GLU A 157 -17.78 15.73 -5.12
CA GLU A 157 -17.71 16.96 -5.91
C GLU A 157 -17.14 16.73 -7.31
N HIS A 158 -16.22 15.75 -7.40
CA HIS A 158 -15.49 15.42 -8.62
C HIS A 158 -15.61 13.93 -8.89
N ASP A 159 -15.26 13.51 -10.11
CA ASP A 159 -15.05 12.10 -10.44
C ASP A 159 -16.23 11.16 -10.10
N ARG A 160 -17.44 11.49 -10.55
CA ARG A 160 -18.66 10.65 -10.36
C ARG A 160 -18.46 9.19 -10.78
N TRP A 161 -17.67 8.96 -11.81
CA TRP A 161 -17.34 7.63 -12.30
C TRP A 161 -16.52 6.84 -11.26
N LEU A 162 -15.54 7.49 -10.60
CA LEU A 162 -14.71 6.89 -9.55
C LEU A 162 -15.55 6.61 -8.29
N ARG A 163 -16.47 7.53 -7.97
CA ARG A 163 -17.44 7.29 -6.88
C ARG A 163 -18.28 6.04 -7.15
N LYS A 164 -18.82 5.87 -8.35
CA LYS A 164 -19.61 4.68 -8.72
C LYS A 164 -18.80 3.40 -8.56
N MET A 165 -17.52 3.40 -8.93
CA MET A 165 -16.63 2.26 -8.67
C MET A 165 -16.34 2.07 -7.18
N ALA A 166 -16.04 3.15 -6.48
CA ALA A 166 -15.65 3.11 -5.08
C ALA A 166 -16.79 2.74 -4.12
N THR A 167 -18.05 2.92 -4.50
CA THR A 167 -19.24 2.62 -3.68
C THR A 167 -19.99 1.36 -4.10
N SER A 168 -19.29 0.38 -4.68
CA SER A 168 -19.86 -0.90 -5.08
C SER A 168 -20.31 -1.78 -3.90
N ARG A 169 -21.04 -2.87 -4.18
CA ARG A 169 -21.67 -3.81 -3.23
C ARG A 169 -20.82 -4.28 -2.04
N LEU A 170 -19.50 -4.26 -2.14
CA LEU A 170 -18.61 -4.66 -1.06
C LEU A 170 -18.58 -3.69 0.12
N ARG A 171 -19.16 -2.53 -0.04
CA ARG A 171 -19.29 -1.48 0.97
C ARG A 171 -20.70 -1.37 1.52
N ASP A 172 -21.52 -2.34 1.21
CA ASP A 172 -22.79 -2.48 1.92
C ASP A 172 -22.52 -2.58 3.42
N PRO A 173 -23.08 -1.65 4.22
CA PRO A 173 -22.83 -1.61 5.66
C PRO A 173 -23.23 -2.92 6.36
N VAL A 174 -24.32 -3.53 5.94
CA VAL A 174 -24.81 -4.79 6.52
C VAL A 174 -23.78 -5.90 6.34
N THR A 175 -23.31 -6.08 5.11
CA THR A 175 -22.28 -7.09 4.79
C THR A 175 -20.96 -6.80 5.51
N PHE A 176 -20.54 -5.54 5.58
CA PHE A 176 -19.32 -5.15 6.28
C PHE A 176 -19.39 -5.51 7.77
N TRP A 177 -20.46 -5.09 8.46
CA TRP A 177 -20.60 -5.33 9.89
C TRP A 177 -20.83 -6.80 10.21
N ALA A 178 -21.59 -7.54 9.39
CA ALA A 178 -21.71 -8.99 9.54
C ALA A 178 -20.34 -9.69 9.52
N ARG A 179 -19.46 -9.34 8.58
CA ARG A 179 -18.08 -9.86 8.52
C ARG A 179 -17.28 -9.48 9.76
N MET A 180 -17.39 -8.24 10.24
CA MET A 180 -16.68 -7.78 11.44
C MET A 180 -17.17 -8.52 12.69
N GLN A 181 -18.46 -8.76 12.81
CA GLN A 181 -19.06 -9.50 13.93
C GLN A 181 -18.68 -11.00 13.91
N ALA A 182 -18.51 -11.59 12.75
CA ALA A 182 -18.09 -12.98 12.59
C ALA A 182 -16.60 -13.23 12.96
N LEU A 183 -15.78 -12.18 13.11
CA LEU A 183 -14.38 -12.35 13.51
C LEU A 183 -14.29 -12.97 14.91
N PRO A 184 -13.44 -13.98 15.12
CA PRO A 184 -13.27 -14.61 16.42
C PRO A 184 -12.66 -13.63 17.43
N THR A 185 -13.12 -13.69 18.67
CA THR A 185 -12.53 -12.96 19.78
C THR A 185 -11.04 -13.31 19.93
N ALA A 186 -10.20 -12.30 20.09
CA ALA A 186 -8.79 -12.50 20.25
C ALA A 186 -8.49 -13.28 21.53
N ARG A 187 -7.79 -14.42 21.38
CA ARG A 187 -7.39 -15.29 22.49
C ARG A 187 -5.98 -14.95 22.98
N GLY A 188 -5.69 -15.30 24.23
CA GLY A 188 -4.40 -15.08 24.89
C GLY A 188 -4.24 -13.69 25.49
N SER A 189 -3.07 -13.41 26.08
CA SER A 189 -2.76 -12.11 26.65
C SER A 189 -2.61 -11.08 25.54
N LEU A 190 -3.39 -10.02 25.64
CA LEU A 190 -3.30 -8.85 24.76
C LEU A 190 -2.55 -7.73 25.51
N PRO A 191 -1.62 -7.01 24.86
CA PRO A 191 -0.91 -5.90 25.49
C PRO A 191 -1.88 -4.88 26.08
N ALA A 192 -1.72 -4.58 27.37
CA ALA A 192 -2.64 -3.69 28.08
C ALA A 192 -2.64 -2.27 27.47
N ASN A 193 -1.46 -1.74 27.11
CA ASN A 193 -1.31 -0.45 26.44
C ASN A 193 -2.04 -0.41 25.08
N LEU A 194 -2.01 -1.51 24.32
CA LEU A 194 -2.69 -1.58 23.04
C LEU A 194 -4.23 -1.60 23.19
N LYS A 195 -4.73 -2.33 24.21
CA LYS A 195 -6.16 -2.30 24.55
C LYS A 195 -6.60 -0.89 24.99
N ALA A 196 -5.84 -0.28 25.88
CA ALA A 196 -6.12 1.08 26.35
C ALA A 196 -6.13 2.09 25.19
N LEU A 197 -5.15 2.01 24.29
CA LEU A 197 -5.07 2.86 23.10
C LEU A 197 -6.32 2.72 22.21
N LEU A 198 -6.79 1.50 21.96
CA LEU A 198 -7.97 1.25 21.12
C LEU A 198 -9.26 1.69 21.82
N VAL A 199 -9.40 1.45 23.14
CA VAL A 199 -10.57 1.90 23.90
C VAL A 199 -10.68 3.42 23.93
N HIS A 200 -9.55 4.12 24.13
CA HIS A 200 -9.50 5.58 24.10
C HIS A 200 -9.95 6.20 22.76
N ARG A 201 -9.91 5.43 21.68
CA ARG A 201 -10.35 5.89 20.35
C ARG A 201 -11.82 5.60 20.04
N LEU A 202 -12.47 4.77 20.85
CA LEU A 202 -13.91 4.58 20.74
C LEU A 202 -14.65 5.83 21.25
N PRO A 203 -15.85 6.10 20.73
CA PRO A 203 -16.65 7.23 21.24
C PRO A 203 -17.02 7.06 22.71
N ASP A 204 -17.18 8.19 23.41
CA ASP A 204 -17.67 8.18 24.79
C ASP A 204 -19.04 7.50 24.87
N GLY A 205 -19.24 6.67 25.89
CA GLY A 205 -20.47 5.89 26.06
C GLY A 205 -20.55 4.65 25.17
N ALA A 206 -19.46 4.25 24.48
CA ALA A 206 -19.42 2.97 23.81
C ALA A 206 -19.65 1.81 24.80
N GLY A 207 -20.41 0.80 24.39
CA GLY A 207 -20.73 -0.39 25.19
C GLY A 207 -19.53 -1.30 25.40
N THR A 208 -19.80 -2.55 25.76
CA THR A 208 -18.75 -3.55 26.00
C THR A 208 -17.86 -3.75 24.78
N VAL A 209 -16.56 -3.61 24.98
CA VAL A 209 -15.56 -3.74 23.90
C VAL A 209 -15.16 -5.17 23.69
N ARG A 210 -15.30 -5.66 22.47
CA ARG A 210 -14.80 -6.95 22.01
C ARG A 210 -13.53 -6.75 21.18
N PHE A 211 -12.46 -7.41 21.55
CA PHE A 211 -11.20 -7.38 20.79
C PHE A 211 -11.12 -8.58 19.84
N VAL A 212 -10.81 -8.31 18.56
CA VAL A 212 -10.69 -9.35 17.53
C VAL A 212 -9.41 -9.16 16.73
N ARG A 213 -8.94 -10.24 16.10
CA ARG A 213 -7.82 -10.21 15.17
C ARG A 213 -8.36 -10.29 13.74
N ARG A 214 -7.79 -9.48 12.87
CA ARG A 214 -8.20 -9.39 11.48
C ARG A 214 -6.99 -9.57 10.56
N ARG A 215 -7.10 -10.44 9.57
CA ARG A 215 -6.15 -10.55 8.46
C ARG A 215 -6.46 -9.48 7.43
N SER A 216 -5.50 -8.61 7.14
CA SER A 216 -5.66 -7.56 6.14
C SER A 216 -4.31 -6.97 5.74
N GLY A 217 -4.16 -6.59 4.45
CA GLY A 217 -2.93 -5.99 3.97
C GLY A 217 -1.81 -7.01 3.78
N LEU A 218 -1.67 -7.56 2.58
CA LEU A 218 -0.74 -8.67 2.28
C LEU A 218 0.72 -8.34 2.65
N GLY A 219 1.18 -7.12 2.36
CA GLY A 219 2.53 -6.67 2.72
C GLY A 219 2.82 -6.73 4.22
N SER A 220 1.83 -6.40 5.06
CA SER A 220 1.97 -6.32 6.52
C SER A 220 1.51 -7.56 7.28
N LEU A 221 1.15 -8.66 6.59
CA LEU A 221 0.85 -9.94 7.25
C LEU A 221 2.04 -10.40 8.08
N GLY A 222 1.74 -10.96 9.24
CA GLY A 222 2.73 -11.32 10.26
C GLY A 222 2.90 -10.26 11.35
N ARG A 223 2.70 -8.97 11.07
CA ARG A 223 2.73 -7.91 12.09
C ARG A 223 1.48 -7.96 12.97
N GLU A 224 1.63 -7.59 14.23
CA GLU A 224 0.50 -7.56 15.17
C GLU A 224 -0.57 -6.57 14.71
N ARG A 225 -1.83 -7.01 14.79
CA ARG A 225 -3.00 -6.22 14.43
C ARG A 225 -4.16 -6.59 15.35
N LEU A 226 -4.76 -5.58 15.96
CA LEU A 226 -5.88 -5.73 16.88
C LEU A 226 -7.00 -4.79 16.49
N VAL A 227 -8.24 -5.24 16.61
CA VAL A 227 -9.44 -4.43 16.38
C VAL A 227 -10.29 -4.44 17.65
N ALA A 228 -10.70 -3.26 18.09
CA ALA A 228 -11.74 -3.08 19.09
C ALA A 228 -13.08 -2.84 18.38
N ILE A 229 -14.09 -3.59 18.75
CA ILE A 229 -15.48 -3.47 18.25
C ILE A 229 -16.37 -3.23 19.46
N ALA A 230 -17.23 -2.22 19.40
CA ALA A 230 -18.21 -1.93 20.43
C ALA A 230 -19.54 -1.53 19.80
N ASP A 231 -20.64 -1.64 20.53
CA ASP A 231 -21.89 -0.98 20.19
C ASP A 231 -21.85 0.47 20.67
N TRP A 232 -22.40 1.37 19.86
CA TRP A 232 -22.57 2.76 20.19
C TRP A 232 -23.85 3.28 19.54
N HIS A 233 -24.80 3.71 20.38
CA HIS A 233 -26.13 4.15 19.94
C HIS A 233 -26.86 3.12 19.06
N GLY A 234 -26.78 1.83 19.42
CA GLY A 234 -27.45 0.75 18.70
C GLY A 234 -26.80 0.31 17.39
N SER A 235 -25.58 0.77 17.12
CA SER A 235 -24.79 0.36 15.92
C SER A 235 -23.36 0.09 16.27
N ALA A 236 -22.71 -0.80 15.49
CA ALA A 236 -21.32 -1.14 15.71
C ALA A 236 -20.36 -0.03 15.28
N VAL A 237 -19.33 0.20 16.10
CA VAL A 237 -18.15 1.01 15.78
C VAL A 237 -16.90 0.18 15.95
N ALA A 238 -15.87 0.46 15.16
CA ALA A 238 -14.60 -0.29 15.24
C ALA A 238 -13.39 0.58 14.96
N HIS A 239 -12.31 0.33 15.73
CA HIS A 239 -10.98 0.89 15.49
C HIS A 239 -9.95 -0.23 15.42
N GLU A 240 -9.00 -0.07 14.50
CA GLU A 240 -7.89 -0.98 14.28
C GLU A 240 -6.58 -0.33 14.73
N ALA A 241 -5.75 -1.08 15.44
CA ALA A 241 -4.34 -0.75 15.64
C ALA A 241 -3.48 -1.78 14.89
N LYS A 242 -2.57 -1.28 14.06
CA LYS A 242 -1.61 -2.06 13.27
C LYS A 242 -0.19 -1.69 13.66
N ALA A 243 0.66 -2.68 13.96
CA ALA A 243 2.06 -2.44 14.24
C ALA A 243 2.79 -1.93 12.99
N LEU A 244 3.49 -0.80 13.12
CA LEU A 244 4.39 -0.26 12.11
C LEU A 244 5.83 -0.73 12.37
N ALA A 245 6.59 -0.81 11.31
CA ALA A 245 8.03 -1.02 11.31
C ALA A 245 8.70 -0.03 10.35
N PRO A 246 10.00 0.19 10.43
CA PRO A 246 10.72 0.94 9.43
C PRO A 246 10.53 0.34 8.04
N SER A 247 10.63 1.16 6.99
CA SER A 247 10.47 0.68 5.61
C SER A 247 11.52 -0.38 5.26
N ALA A 248 11.13 -1.36 4.48
CA ALA A 248 12.06 -2.34 3.91
C ALA A 248 13.12 -1.71 2.99
N TRP A 249 12.92 -0.47 2.55
CA TRP A 249 13.95 0.29 1.84
C TRP A 249 15.19 0.52 2.71
N GLU A 250 15.00 0.85 4.00
CA GLU A 250 16.09 1.00 4.97
C GLU A 250 16.90 -0.30 5.11
N TRP A 251 16.21 -1.43 5.26
CA TRP A 251 16.86 -2.73 5.32
C TRP A 251 17.68 -3.05 4.06
N ALA A 252 17.13 -2.77 2.88
CA ALA A 252 17.76 -3.11 1.61
C ALA A 252 19.03 -2.28 1.32
N HIS A 253 19.13 -1.07 1.86
CA HIS A 253 20.20 -0.13 1.53
C HIS A 253 21.11 0.22 2.71
N SER A 254 20.89 -0.37 3.90
CA SER A 254 21.59 -0.02 5.13
C SER A 254 21.60 1.51 5.35
N ASP A 255 20.53 2.17 4.94
CA ASP A 255 20.39 3.63 5.02
C ASP A 255 20.05 4.01 6.46
N HIS A 256 20.80 4.96 7.03
CA HIS A 256 20.80 5.23 8.48
C HIS A 256 19.65 6.15 8.92
N ALA A 257 18.42 5.92 8.45
CA ALA A 257 17.25 6.63 8.98
C ALA A 257 16.89 6.20 10.42
N ALA A 258 17.75 5.38 11.06
CA ALA A 258 17.69 4.97 12.46
C ALA A 258 16.33 4.41 12.90
N GLY A 259 15.67 3.67 12.03
CA GLY A 259 14.36 3.06 12.32
C GLY A 259 13.19 4.04 12.25
N ARG A 260 13.33 5.17 11.56
CA ARG A 260 12.28 6.18 11.40
C ARG A 260 11.13 5.65 10.55
N ILE A 261 9.91 5.93 11.01
CA ILE A 261 8.67 5.63 10.31
C ILE A 261 8.14 6.93 9.69
N PHE A 262 8.07 6.99 8.36
CA PHE A 262 7.65 8.19 7.61
C PHE A 262 6.16 8.27 7.33
N TYR A 263 5.35 7.39 7.93
CA TYR A 263 3.91 7.30 7.66
C TYR A 263 3.20 8.66 7.80
N LEU A 264 3.35 9.31 8.96
CA LEU A 264 2.72 10.61 9.22
C LEU A 264 3.35 11.75 8.46
N ASP A 265 4.68 11.73 8.27
CA ASP A 265 5.37 12.77 7.48
C ASP A 265 4.79 12.83 6.07
N LEU A 266 4.59 11.65 5.45
CA LEU A 266 4.01 11.57 4.11
C LEU A 266 2.53 11.96 4.12
N ALA A 267 1.73 11.41 5.05
CA ALA A 267 0.30 11.71 5.13
C ALA A 267 0.03 13.21 5.36
N ALA A 268 0.87 13.89 6.14
CA ALA A 268 0.73 15.31 6.45
C ALA A 268 1.25 16.24 5.33
N SER A 269 2.29 15.82 4.60
CA SER A 269 2.88 16.65 3.54
C SER A 269 2.18 16.53 2.19
N ALA A 270 1.57 15.40 1.89
CA ALA A 270 0.89 15.14 0.62
C ALA A 270 -0.30 16.10 0.39
N VAL A 271 -0.59 16.40 -0.87
CA VAL A 271 -1.79 17.16 -1.26
C VAL A 271 -3.02 16.27 -1.15
N ARG A 272 -3.60 16.17 0.07
CA ARG A 272 -4.74 15.29 0.35
C ARG A 272 -5.62 15.83 1.48
N CYS A 273 -6.88 15.36 1.54
CA CYS A 273 -7.71 15.53 2.72
C CYS A 273 -7.43 14.39 3.71
N PRO A 274 -6.94 14.66 4.92
CA PRO A 274 -6.62 13.59 5.87
C PRO A 274 -7.89 12.92 6.44
N ASP A 275 -7.77 11.65 6.86
CA ASP A 275 -8.75 11.01 7.74
C ASP A 275 -8.46 11.46 9.18
N PRO A 276 -9.37 12.20 9.85
CA PRO A 276 -9.16 12.72 11.20
C PRO A 276 -9.08 11.64 12.28
N LEU A 277 -9.50 10.41 11.96
CA LEU A 277 -9.45 9.26 12.86
C LEU A 277 -8.25 8.34 12.61
N THR A 278 -7.29 8.81 11.82
CA THR A 278 -6.03 8.12 11.60
C THR A 278 -4.91 8.81 12.37
N GLU A 279 -4.22 8.07 13.23
CA GLU A 279 -3.06 8.56 13.97
C GLU A 279 -1.96 7.48 14.09
N VAL A 280 -0.75 7.91 14.40
CA VAL A 280 0.33 7.01 14.80
C VAL A 280 0.72 7.36 16.25
N ARG A 281 0.63 6.37 17.13
CA ARG A 281 1.08 6.44 18.51
C ARG A 281 2.22 5.45 18.71
N GLU A 282 3.40 5.94 19.06
CA GLU A 282 4.61 5.12 19.11
C GLU A 282 4.85 4.40 17.78
N ARG A 283 4.63 3.09 17.73
CA ARG A 283 4.71 2.24 16.53
C ARG A 283 3.35 1.64 16.14
N TRP A 284 2.25 2.25 16.53
CA TRP A 284 0.91 1.79 16.21
C TRP A 284 0.19 2.77 15.29
N LEU A 285 -0.17 2.32 14.11
CA LEU A 285 -1.14 3.02 13.27
C LEU A 285 -2.54 2.68 13.79
N VAL A 286 -3.24 3.68 14.28
CA VAL A 286 -4.64 3.55 14.73
C VAL A 286 -5.54 4.23 13.73
N ARG A 287 -6.62 3.54 13.33
CA ARG A 287 -7.58 4.06 12.38
C ARG A 287 -8.98 3.49 12.61
N ARG A 288 -9.98 4.25 12.19
CA ARG A 288 -11.35 3.78 12.11
C ARG A 288 -11.49 2.67 11.06
N LEU A 289 -12.34 1.68 11.35
CA LEU A 289 -12.86 0.74 10.37
C LEU A 289 -14.34 1.02 10.13
N SER A 290 -14.70 1.26 8.89
CA SER A 290 -16.10 1.45 8.47
C SER A 290 -16.26 1.01 7.00
N PRO A 291 -17.49 0.84 6.53
CA PRO A 291 -17.75 0.53 5.11
C PRO A 291 -17.10 1.51 4.15
N ASP A 292 -17.05 2.79 4.51
CA ASP A 292 -16.47 3.87 3.70
C ASP A 292 -14.94 4.00 3.82
N CYS A 293 -14.34 3.35 4.82
CA CYS A 293 -12.90 3.40 5.07
C CYS A 293 -12.26 2.06 4.71
N SER A 294 -12.20 1.74 3.41
CA SER A 294 -11.70 0.46 2.94
C SER A 294 -10.90 0.58 1.66
N ARG A 295 -9.95 -0.35 1.51
CA ARG A 295 -9.17 -0.50 0.29
C ARG A 295 -10.06 -0.98 -0.86
N ILE A 296 -9.74 -0.56 -2.08
CA ILE A 296 -10.37 -1.05 -3.30
C ILE A 296 -9.63 -2.30 -3.77
N GLU A 297 -10.36 -3.40 -3.94
CA GLU A 297 -9.86 -4.65 -4.51
C GLU A 297 -10.34 -4.74 -5.96
N LEU A 298 -9.42 -4.94 -6.91
CA LEU A 298 -9.74 -4.93 -8.34
C LEU A 298 -10.77 -5.98 -8.74
N ALA A 299 -10.67 -7.18 -8.12
CA ALA A 299 -11.60 -8.28 -8.38
C ALA A 299 -13.06 -7.95 -8.03
N THR A 300 -13.27 -6.94 -7.20
CA THR A 300 -14.57 -6.57 -6.65
C THR A 300 -15.18 -5.35 -7.35
N LEU A 301 -14.42 -4.70 -8.21
CA LEU A 301 -14.90 -3.56 -8.96
C LEU A 301 -15.90 -3.97 -10.06
N PRO A 302 -16.91 -3.11 -10.37
CA PRO A 302 -17.84 -3.36 -11.47
C PRO A 302 -17.14 -3.56 -12.82
N LYS A 303 -17.69 -4.42 -13.65
CA LYS A 303 -17.30 -4.59 -15.06
C LYS A 303 -18.52 -4.33 -15.95
N PRO A 304 -18.40 -3.65 -17.11
CA PRO A 304 -17.19 -3.01 -17.62
C PRO A 304 -16.82 -1.73 -16.87
N ARG A 305 -15.54 -1.37 -16.89
CA ARG A 305 -15.00 -0.14 -16.30
C ARG A 305 -13.91 0.46 -17.21
N ASP A 306 -13.65 1.75 -17.08
CA ASP A 306 -12.56 2.41 -17.79
C ASP A 306 -11.26 2.28 -16.97
N GLU A 307 -10.43 1.30 -17.34
CA GLU A 307 -9.14 1.03 -16.71
C GLU A 307 -8.15 2.19 -16.93
N GLY A 308 -8.24 2.85 -18.07
CA GLY A 308 -7.39 4.00 -18.39
C GLY A 308 -7.68 5.18 -17.46
N LEU A 309 -8.95 5.50 -17.22
CA LEU A 309 -9.33 6.53 -16.25
C LEU A 309 -8.89 6.16 -14.82
N LEU A 310 -9.04 4.91 -14.42
CA LEU A 310 -8.61 4.45 -13.10
C LEU A 310 -7.10 4.63 -12.91
N LEU A 311 -6.30 4.17 -13.85
CA LEU A 311 -4.84 4.29 -13.77
C LEU A 311 -4.37 5.74 -13.91
N ARG A 312 -5.09 6.57 -14.65
CA ARG A 312 -4.85 8.02 -14.70
C ARG A 312 -5.09 8.67 -13.33
N ALA A 313 -6.19 8.32 -12.66
CA ALA A 313 -6.47 8.79 -11.30
C ALA A 313 -5.39 8.32 -10.31
N MET A 314 -4.91 7.07 -10.42
CA MET A 314 -3.81 6.56 -9.60
C MET A 314 -2.51 7.33 -9.84
N GLY A 315 -2.21 7.66 -11.09
CA GLY A 315 -1.08 8.53 -11.44
C GLY A 315 -1.21 9.94 -10.86
N TRP A 316 -2.42 10.53 -10.93
CA TRP A 316 -2.70 11.84 -10.33
C TRP A 316 -2.41 11.83 -8.82
N GLU A 317 -2.92 10.84 -8.10
CA GLU A 317 -2.70 10.72 -6.66
C GLU A 317 -1.21 10.50 -6.30
N ALA A 318 -0.46 9.73 -7.10
CA ALA A 318 0.99 9.63 -6.93
C ALA A 318 1.67 11.01 -7.07
N GLY A 319 1.18 11.86 -7.98
CA GLY A 319 1.63 13.25 -8.11
C GLY A 319 1.30 14.09 -6.88
N ASN A 320 0.08 13.99 -6.35
CA ASN A 320 -0.35 14.64 -5.12
C ASN A 320 0.58 14.32 -3.94
N ILE A 321 0.96 13.05 -3.83
CA ILE A 321 1.86 12.59 -2.75
C ILE A 321 3.26 13.17 -2.93
N HIS A 322 3.83 13.07 -4.11
CA HIS A 322 5.19 13.56 -4.36
C HIS A 322 5.32 15.09 -4.26
N LEU A 323 4.25 15.84 -4.54
CA LEU A 323 4.18 17.29 -4.32
C LEU A 323 4.37 17.69 -2.86
N GLY A 324 4.12 16.80 -1.90
CA GLY A 324 4.44 16.98 -0.49
C GLY A 324 5.94 17.21 -0.22
N THR A 325 6.82 16.82 -1.14
CA THR A 325 8.25 17.14 -1.04
C THR A 325 8.53 18.49 -1.67
N ARG A 326 9.06 19.42 -0.89
CA ARG A 326 9.37 20.80 -1.34
C ARG A 326 10.24 20.79 -2.60
N GLY A 327 9.79 21.48 -3.64
CA GLY A 327 10.49 21.61 -4.91
C GLY A 327 10.39 20.40 -5.84
N ALA A 328 9.77 19.30 -5.42
CA ALA A 328 9.66 18.06 -6.19
C ALA A 328 8.95 18.28 -7.54
N GLY A 329 7.84 19.03 -7.56
CA GLY A 329 7.08 19.25 -8.80
C GLY A 329 7.93 19.77 -9.95
N ARG A 330 8.76 20.80 -9.68
CA ARG A 330 9.68 21.37 -10.69
C ARG A 330 10.77 20.38 -11.09
N ALA A 331 11.45 19.77 -10.11
CA ALA A 331 12.55 18.84 -10.36
C ALA A 331 12.09 17.61 -11.16
N VAL A 332 10.97 17.02 -10.77
CA VAL A 332 10.40 15.86 -11.44
C VAL A 332 9.91 16.17 -12.84
N LEU A 333 9.23 17.31 -13.06
CA LEU A 333 8.81 17.72 -14.40
C LEU A 333 10.00 17.99 -15.33
N ALA A 334 11.09 18.55 -14.82
CA ALA A 334 12.32 18.73 -15.57
C ALA A 334 12.98 17.39 -15.94
N ASP A 335 13.01 16.43 -15.02
CA ASP A 335 13.51 15.09 -15.28
C ASP A 335 12.65 14.35 -16.32
N LEU A 336 11.34 14.38 -16.18
CA LEU A 336 10.39 13.73 -17.11
C LEU A 336 10.47 14.26 -18.56
N LYS A 337 10.91 15.52 -18.76
CA LYS A 337 11.15 16.06 -20.10
C LYS A 337 12.36 15.43 -20.81
N ARG A 338 13.34 14.98 -20.05
CA ARG A 338 14.57 14.34 -20.58
C ARG A 338 14.43 12.84 -20.83
N ARG A 339 13.41 12.20 -20.21
CA ARG A 339 13.22 10.77 -20.34
C ARG A 339 12.61 10.37 -21.69
N LYS A 340 13.06 9.24 -22.23
CA LYS A 340 12.45 8.64 -23.43
C LYS A 340 10.98 8.34 -23.19
N SER A 341 10.16 8.41 -24.20
CA SER A 341 8.69 8.18 -24.08
C SER A 341 8.34 6.78 -23.53
N ALA A 342 9.15 5.78 -23.82
CA ALA A 342 8.94 4.39 -23.42
C ALA A 342 9.54 4.01 -22.06
N TRP A 343 10.22 4.93 -21.37
CA TRP A 343 11.02 4.62 -20.17
C TRP A 343 10.26 3.83 -19.09
N LEU A 344 9.03 4.25 -18.81
CA LEU A 344 8.20 3.60 -17.76
C LEU A 344 7.80 2.18 -18.18
N ARG A 345 7.43 1.99 -19.43
CA ARG A 345 7.06 0.68 -19.97
C ARG A 345 8.26 -0.29 -19.98
N GLU A 346 9.43 0.19 -20.41
CA GLU A 346 10.65 -0.60 -20.42
C GLU A 346 11.06 -1.03 -19.01
N ALA A 347 11.04 -0.09 -18.07
CA ALA A 347 11.34 -0.36 -16.66
C ALA A 347 10.32 -1.33 -16.04
N ALA A 348 9.02 -1.10 -16.23
CA ALA A 348 7.97 -1.99 -15.72
C ALA A 348 8.05 -3.40 -16.34
N THR A 349 8.40 -3.51 -17.64
CA THR A 349 8.61 -4.80 -18.30
C THR A 349 9.78 -5.55 -17.65
N LYS A 350 10.91 -4.85 -17.43
CA LYS A 350 12.10 -5.44 -16.79
C LYS A 350 11.81 -5.92 -15.39
N MET A 351 11.18 -5.07 -14.58
CA MET A 351 10.81 -5.43 -13.20
C MET A 351 9.77 -6.55 -13.16
N GLY A 352 8.79 -6.56 -14.06
CA GLY A 352 7.82 -7.63 -14.16
C GLY A 352 8.44 -8.99 -14.48
N ARG A 353 9.50 -9.03 -15.28
CA ARG A 353 10.29 -10.27 -15.53
C ARG A 353 10.98 -10.75 -14.25
N LEU A 354 11.61 -9.84 -13.51
CA LEU A 354 12.29 -10.17 -12.24
C LEU A 354 11.30 -10.69 -11.20
N VAL A 355 10.15 -10.04 -11.06
CA VAL A 355 9.09 -10.51 -10.14
C VAL A 355 8.61 -11.92 -10.52
N ARG A 356 8.42 -12.20 -11.81
CA ARG A 356 8.02 -13.55 -12.26
C ARG A 356 9.13 -14.59 -12.05
N ALA A 357 10.39 -14.20 -12.18
CA ALA A 357 11.53 -15.10 -11.92
C ALA A 357 11.59 -15.47 -10.43
N ASP A 358 11.54 -14.46 -9.54
CA ASP A 358 11.53 -14.67 -8.10
C ASP A 358 10.28 -15.47 -7.63
N TRP A 359 9.11 -15.22 -8.24
CA TRP A 359 7.90 -15.99 -7.95
C TRP A 359 8.04 -17.48 -8.32
N LYS A 360 8.64 -17.78 -9.49
CA LYS A 360 8.91 -19.15 -9.90
C LYS A 360 9.88 -19.85 -8.93
N GLU A 361 10.96 -19.15 -8.55
CA GLU A 361 11.93 -19.64 -7.56
C GLU A 361 11.22 -19.88 -6.21
N TRP A 362 10.42 -18.93 -5.72
CA TRP A 362 9.65 -19.07 -4.47
C TRP A 362 8.76 -20.30 -4.48
N ARG A 363 8.03 -20.54 -5.57
CA ARG A 363 7.18 -21.74 -5.71
C ARG A 363 7.98 -23.05 -5.71
N ALA A 364 9.15 -23.04 -6.31
CA ALA A 364 10.01 -24.24 -6.39
C ALA A 364 10.60 -24.63 -5.03
N THR A 365 10.77 -23.67 -4.11
CA THR A 365 11.28 -23.93 -2.75
C THR A 365 10.23 -24.50 -1.79
N ARG A 366 8.96 -24.59 -2.22
CA ARG A 366 7.87 -25.10 -1.38
C ARG A 366 7.48 -26.52 -1.77
N PRO A 367 7.23 -27.41 -0.79
CA PRO A 367 6.65 -28.71 -1.12
C PRO A 367 5.28 -28.47 -1.80
N LYS A 368 5.04 -29.21 -2.89
CA LYS A 368 3.70 -29.24 -3.48
C LYS A 368 2.73 -29.68 -2.37
N ALA A 369 1.72 -28.88 -2.10
CA ALA A 369 0.61 -29.33 -1.29
C ALA A 369 0.06 -30.61 -1.98
N LEU A 370 0.09 -31.74 -1.25
CA LEU A 370 -0.50 -33.00 -1.67
C LEU A 370 -2.01 -32.86 -1.75
#